data_ac6c2f709139e2693ada20fb23ea7f6f
#
_entry.id   ac6c2f709139e2693ada20fb23ea7f6f
#
_cell.length_a   1.000
_cell.length_b   1.000
_cell.length_c   1.000
_cell.angle_alpha   90.00
_cell.angle_beta   90.00
_cell.angle_gamma   90.00
#
_symmetry.space_group_name_H-M   'P 1'
#
loop_
_entity.id
_entity.type
_entity.pdbx_description
1 polymer ?
#
loop_
_entity_poly.entity_id
_entity_poly.type
_entity_poly.pdbx_seq_one_letter_code
_entity_poly.pdbx_strand_id
1 'polypeptide(L)'
;SPACLRENNNYPYKSSRMFTWHVLYHEDQVVAFMPVERKLDGGYKIDNYYATPDRERGNQLLKLLKSVIKESGDETSPLRATVQKRDVGIFKYMNFITIRETKLYVMMELVRMGSDSGKQDG
;
A
#
# COMPACT_ATOMS: atom_id res chain seq x y z
N SER A 1 -21.66 -1.66 -0.87
CA SER A 1 -20.55 -0.84 -1.22
C SER A 1 -20.60 0.46 -0.46
N PRO A 2 -19.53 0.88 0.04
CA PRO A 2 -19.51 2.07 0.85
C PRO A 2 -19.83 3.29 0.02
N ALA A 3 -20.97 3.87 0.29
CA ALA A 3 -21.37 5.06 -0.45
C ALA A 3 -20.42 6.21 -0.23
N CYS A 4 -19.69 6.17 0.84
CA CYS A 4 -18.75 7.23 1.14
C CYS A 4 -17.52 7.23 0.25
N LEU A 5 -17.32 6.17 -0.52
CA LEU A 5 -16.14 6.08 -1.37
C LEU A 5 -16.41 6.73 -2.70
N ARG A 6 -16.30 8.02 -2.74
CA ARG A 6 -16.57 8.75 -3.95
C ARG A 6 -15.63 9.92 -4.10
N GLU A 7 -15.65 10.55 -5.22
CA GLU A 7 -14.99 11.82 -5.46
C GLU A 7 -13.50 11.75 -5.24
N ASN A 8 -12.87 10.73 -5.78
CA ASN A 8 -11.43 10.57 -5.71
C ASN A 8 -10.92 10.29 -4.33
N ASN A 9 -11.80 9.97 -3.42
CA ASN A 9 -11.37 9.69 -2.07
C ASN A 9 -10.82 8.28 -1.96
N ASN A 10 -10.00 8.09 -0.97
CA ASN A 10 -9.33 6.85 -0.71
C ASN A 10 -9.75 6.38 0.68
N TYR A 11 -10.47 5.27 0.74
CA TYR A 11 -11.01 4.78 1.98
C TYR A 11 -10.56 3.37 2.28
N PRO A 12 -10.26 3.08 3.53
CA PRO A 12 -10.12 1.69 3.94
C PRO A 12 -11.51 1.05 3.99
N TYR A 13 -11.56 -0.19 3.59
CA TYR A 13 -12.83 -0.87 3.41
C TYR A 13 -12.61 -2.34 3.72
N LYS A 14 -13.21 -2.83 4.80
CA LYS A 14 -12.96 -4.19 5.25
C LYS A 14 -13.94 -5.14 4.61
N SER A 15 -13.41 -6.14 3.89
CA SER A 15 -14.22 -7.18 3.30
C SER A 15 -14.28 -8.41 4.19
N SER A 16 -13.35 -8.52 5.15
CA SER A 16 -13.33 -9.60 6.10
C SER A 16 -12.44 -9.18 7.25
N ARG A 17 -12.32 -10.07 8.26
CA ARG A 17 -11.44 -9.77 9.38
C ARG A 17 -9.98 -9.66 8.96
N MET A 18 -9.61 -10.34 7.88
CA MET A 18 -8.22 -10.42 7.47
C MET A 18 -7.84 -9.43 6.39
N PHE A 19 -8.80 -8.84 5.70
CA PHE A 19 -8.51 -7.98 4.56
C PHE A 19 -9.12 -6.61 4.73
N THR A 20 -8.32 -5.60 4.40
CA THR A 20 -8.78 -4.23 4.26
C THR A 20 -8.47 -3.81 2.83
N TRP A 21 -9.47 -3.31 2.13
CA TRP A 21 -9.30 -2.84 0.76
C TRP A 21 -9.22 -1.32 0.78
N HIS A 22 -8.15 -0.79 0.22
CA HIS A 22 -8.04 0.64 -0.01
C HIS A 22 -8.41 0.87 -1.45
N VAL A 23 -9.38 1.73 -1.68
CA VAL A 23 -9.98 1.89 -3.01
C VAL A 23 -10.01 3.35 -3.37
N LEU A 24 -9.59 3.66 -4.57
CA LEU A 24 -9.57 5.02 -5.08
C LEU A 24 -10.60 5.14 -6.20
N TYR A 25 -11.50 6.08 -6.05
CA TYR A 25 -12.55 6.33 -7.04
C TYR A 25 -12.28 7.64 -7.75
N HIS A 26 -12.65 7.67 -9.00
CA HIS A 26 -12.67 8.90 -9.79
C HIS A 26 -13.98 8.89 -10.57
N GLU A 27 -14.84 9.88 -10.30
CA GLU A 27 -16.15 9.97 -10.98
C GLU A 27 -16.92 8.67 -10.89
N ASP A 28 -17.02 8.14 -9.69
CA ASP A 28 -17.76 6.93 -9.37
C ASP A 28 -17.22 5.66 -10.01
N GLN A 29 -16.01 5.73 -10.55
CA GLN A 29 -15.36 4.55 -11.10
C GLN A 29 -14.14 4.20 -10.27
N VAL A 30 -13.94 2.91 -10.02
CA VAL A 30 -12.75 2.46 -9.33
C VAL A 30 -11.57 2.59 -10.30
N VAL A 31 -10.59 3.38 -9.93
CA VAL A 31 -9.40 3.55 -10.75
C VAL A 31 -8.19 2.86 -10.16
N ALA A 32 -8.23 2.55 -8.87
CA ALA A 32 -7.12 1.85 -8.25
C ALA A 32 -7.59 1.18 -6.97
N PHE A 33 -6.95 0.09 -6.60
CA PHE A 33 -7.23 -0.53 -5.31
C PHE A 33 -5.97 -1.25 -4.81
N MET A 34 -5.94 -1.42 -3.49
CA MET A 34 -4.78 -2.04 -2.85
C MET A 34 -5.29 -2.84 -1.65
N PRO A 35 -5.45 -4.15 -1.78
CA PRO A 35 -5.88 -4.97 -0.66
C PRO A 35 -4.72 -5.24 0.27
N VAL A 36 -4.99 -5.19 1.55
CA VAL A 36 -3.98 -5.43 2.58
C VAL A 36 -4.47 -6.56 3.45
N GLU A 37 -3.69 -7.62 3.49
CA GLU A 37 -4.00 -8.76 4.32
C GLU A 37 -3.29 -8.64 5.65
N ARG A 38 -4.01 -8.87 6.72
CA ARG A 38 -3.42 -8.98 8.03
C ARG A 38 -3.00 -10.42 8.25
N LYS A 39 -1.70 -10.61 8.45
CA LYS A 39 -1.16 -11.96 8.60
C LYS A 39 -1.30 -12.42 10.04
N LEU A 40 -1.36 -13.72 10.23
CA LEU A 40 -1.51 -14.27 11.56
C LEU A 40 -0.33 -13.95 12.46
N ASP A 41 0.84 -13.72 11.88
CA ASP A 41 2.02 -13.38 12.66
C ASP A 41 2.06 -11.90 13.06
N GLY A 42 1.03 -11.15 12.74
CA GLY A 42 0.95 -9.77 13.12
C GLY A 42 1.38 -8.78 12.08
N GLY A 43 1.88 -9.25 10.96
CA GLY A 43 2.28 -8.35 9.88
C GLY A 43 1.16 -8.09 8.90
N TYR A 44 1.45 -7.26 7.92
CA TYR A 44 0.52 -6.90 6.85
C TYR A 44 1.17 -7.14 5.51
N LYS A 45 0.34 -7.47 4.52
CA LYS A 45 0.85 -7.70 3.18
C LYS A 45 -0.06 -7.09 2.13
N ILE A 46 0.53 -6.29 1.24
CA ILE A 46 -0.13 -5.78 0.05
C ILE A 46 0.11 -6.78 -1.08
N ASP A 47 -0.98 -7.20 -1.74
CA ASP A 47 -0.88 -8.13 -2.84
C ASP A 47 -1.99 -7.84 -3.82
N ASN A 48 -1.77 -8.15 -5.09
CA ASN A 48 -2.81 -8.04 -6.11
C ASN A 48 -3.45 -6.64 -6.21
N TYR A 49 -2.63 -5.62 -6.04
CA TYR A 49 -3.13 -4.26 -6.20
C TYR A 49 -3.31 -3.94 -7.68
N TYR A 50 -4.09 -2.90 -7.94
CA TYR A 50 -4.35 -2.44 -9.30
C TYR A 50 -4.37 -0.93 -9.33
N ALA A 51 -3.85 -0.36 -10.40
CA ALA A 51 -4.05 1.05 -10.73
C ALA A 51 -4.09 1.15 -12.24
N THR A 52 -4.80 2.16 -12.75
CA THR A 52 -4.88 2.32 -14.20
C THR A 52 -3.50 2.51 -14.79
N PRO A 53 -3.25 1.91 -15.96
CA PRO A 53 -1.91 1.97 -16.56
C PRO A 53 -1.73 3.22 -17.41
N ASP A 54 -1.86 4.38 -16.80
CA ASP A 54 -1.70 5.63 -17.51
C ASP A 54 -0.81 6.54 -16.66
N ARG A 55 -0.69 7.80 -17.05
CA ARG A 55 0.23 8.69 -16.37
C ARG A 55 -0.19 9.03 -14.95
N GLU A 56 -1.43 8.74 -14.58
CA GLU A 56 -1.89 8.95 -13.21
C GLU A 56 -1.55 7.80 -12.28
N ARG A 57 -1.02 6.72 -12.84
CA ARG A 57 -0.77 5.51 -12.05
C ARG A 57 0.11 5.79 -10.83
N GLY A 58 1.18 6.54 -11.02
CA GLY A 58 2.08 6.85 -9.91
C GLY A 58 1.37 7.60 -8.80
N ASN A 59 0.60 8.61 -9.15
CA ASN A 59 -0.14 9.38 -8.16
C ASN A 59 -1.17 8.55 -7.44
N GLN A 60 -1.84 7.67 -8.17
CA GLN A 60 -2.85 6.79 -7.57
C GLN A 60 -2.21 5.84 -6.58
N LEU A 61 -1.09 5.24 -6.96
CA LEU A 61 -0.39 4.33 -6.06
C LEU A 61 0.14 5.05 -4.83
N LEU A 62 0.62 6.28 -4.99
CA LEU A 62 1.07 7.05 -3.83
C LEU A 62 -0.07 7.32 -2.86
N LYS A 63 -1.23 7.68 -3.37
CA LYS A 63 -2.39 7.93 -2.51
C LYS A 63 -2.77 6.68 -1.74
N LEU A 64 -2.80 5.54 -2.44
CA LEU A 64 -3.14 4.27 -1.80
C LEU A 64 -2.12 3.90 -0.75
N LEU A 65 -0.84 4.02 -1.08
CA LEU A 65 0.22 3.66 -0.13
C LEU A 65 0.18 4.52 1.12
N LYS A 66 -0.08 5.82 0.97
CA LYS A 66 -0.19 6.68 2.14
C LYS A 66 -1.33 6.21 3.04
N SER A 67 -2.45 5.82 2.45
CA SER A 67 -3.58 5.32 3.22
C SER A 67 -3.24 4.01 3.91
N VAL A 68 -2.59 3.10 3.19
CA VAL A 68 -2.23 1.80 3.76
C VAL A 68 -1.28 1.98 4.93
N ILE A 69 -0.27 2.81 4.76
CA ILE A 69 0.72 3.02 5.81
C ILE A 69 0.06 3.63 7.04
N LYS A 70 -0.83 4.58 6.83
CA LYS A 70 -1.54 5.20 7.94
C LYS A 70 -2.43 4.20 8.65
N GLU A 71 -3.15 3.39 7.89
CA GLU A 71 -4.09 2.45 8.48
C GLU A 71 -3.39 1.31 9.20
N SER A 72 -2.26 0.85 8.69
CA SER A 72 -1.50 -0.22 9.30
C SER A 72 -0.57 0.25 10.40
N GLY A 73 -0.61 1.46 10.76
CA GLY A 73 0.18 2.32 11.61
C GLY A 73 1.02 1.80 12.76
N ASP A 74 1.08 0.55 12.98
CA ASP A 74 1.86 -0.01 14.07
C ASP A 74 3.31 -0.17 13.61
N GLU A 75 4.20 0.59 14.20
CA GLU A 75 5.60 0.59 13.79
C GLU A 75 6.28 -0.74 14.02
N THR A 76 5.72 -1.57 14.86
CA THR A 76 6.34 -2.86 15.15
C THR A 76 5.87 -3.95 14.22
N SER A 77 4.84 -3.70 13.41
CA SER A 77 4.31 -4.71 12.51
C SER A 77 4.89 -4.51 11.12
N PRO A 78 5.48 -5.55 10.52
CA PRO A 78 6.02 -5.38 9.18
C PRO A 78 4.91 -5.20 8.16
N LEU A 79 5.18 -4.39 7.16
CA LEU A 79 4.30 -4.21 6.02
C LEU A 79 5.09 -4.59 4.78
N ARG A 80 4.68 -5.66 4.14
CA ARG A 80 5.33 -6.19 2.94
C ARG A 80 4.42 -6.04 1.75
N ALA A 81 5.01 -6.11 0.58
CA ALA A 81 4.26 -5.96 -0.67
C ALA A 81 4.85 -6.83 -1.74
N THR A 82 3.97 -7.41 -2.56
CA THR A 82 4.37 -8.02 -3.83
C THR A 82 4.16 -6.96 -4.90
N VAL A 83 5.24 -6.46 -5.45
CA VAL A 83 5.23 -5.26 -6.26
C VAL A 83 5.51 -5.60 -7.72
N GLN A 84 4.71 -5.04 -8.62
CA GLN A 84 4.98 -5.15 -10.04
C GLN A 84 6.26 -4.38 -10.35
N LYS A 85 7.07 -4.93 -11.25
CA LYS A 85 8.40 -4.35 -11.49
C LYS A 85 8.33 -2.90 -11.94
N ARG A 86 7.31 -2.53 -12.70
CA ARG A 86 7.16 -1.16 -13.18
C ARG A 86 6.88 -0.18 -12.05
N ASP A 87 6.46 -0.66 -10.89
CA ASP A 87 6.05 0.20 -9.79
C ASP A 87 7.09 0.29 -8.69
N VAL A 88 8.22 -0.36 -8.84
CA VAL A 88 9.23 -0.44 -7.79
C VAL A 88 9.69 0.96 -7.37
N GLY A 89 9.83 1.88 -8.33
CA GLY A 89 10.26 3.24 -8.00
C GLY A 89 9.31 3.96 -7.06
N ILE A 90 8.00 3.75 -7.25
CA ILE A 90 6.99 4.37 -6.40
C ILE A 90 7.10 3.82 -4.98
N PHE A 91 7.23 2.50 -4.84
CA PHE A 91 7.35 1.90 -3.53
C PHE A 91 8.65 2.33 -2.84
N LYS A 92 9.75 2.43 -3.58
CA LYS A 92 11.00 2.94 -3.01
C LYS A 92 10.85 4.37 -2.53
N TYR A 93 10.13 5.18 -3.28
CA TYR A 93 9.89 6.56 -2.86
C TYR A 93 9.16 6.61 -1.51
N MET A 94 8.35 5.61 -1.24
CA MET A 94 7.61 5.52 0.02
C MET A 94 8.36 4.69 1.07
N ASN A 95 9.66 4.52 0.89
CA ASN A 95 10.56 3.88 1.85
C ASN A 95 10.43 2.38 1.95
N PHE A 96 9.98 1.75 0.88
CA PHE A 96 10.07 0.29 0.79
C PHE A 96 11.43 -0.11 0.25
N ILE A 97 11.95 -1.21 0.74
CA ILE A 97 13.20 -1.77 0.25
C ILE A 97 12.93 -3.14 -0.37
N THR A 98 13.79 -3.53 -1.28
CA THR A 98 13.69 -4.84 -1.93
C THR A 98 14.19 -5.91 -0.99
N ILE A 99 13.36 -6.95 -0.77
CA ILE A 99 13.76 -8.12 -0.02
C ILE A 99 14.19 -9.22 -0.97
N ARG A 100 13.45 -9.43 -2.03
CA ARG A 100 13.71 -10.49 -2.97
C ARG A 100 13.08 -10.15 -4.31
N GLU A 101 13.69 -10.58 -5.37
CA GLU A 101 13.16 -10.37 -6.71
C GLU A 101 12.83 -11.72 -7.33
N THR A 102 11.66 -11.83 -7.93
CA THR A 102 11.27 -13.01 -8.70
C THR A 102 11.22 -12.61 -10.17
N LYS A 103 10.84 -13.57 -11.01
CA LYS A 103 10.78 -13.28 -12.43
C LYS A 103 9.81 -12.17 -12.77
N LEU A 104 8.66 -12.13 -12.11
CA LEU A 104 7.61 -11.17 -12.45
C LEU A 104 7.41 -10.07 -11.42
N TYR A 105 7.87 -10.27 -10.20
CA TYR A 105 7.56 -9.37 -9.11
C TYR A 105 8.78 -9.08 -8.26
N VAL A 106 8.66 -8.06 -7.44
CA VAL A 106 9.66 -7.72 -6.44
C VAL A 106 8.96 -7.74 -5.09
N MET A 107 9.51 -8.53 -4.16
CA MET A 107 9.02 -8.54 -2.79
C MET A 107 9.69 -7.41 -2.04
N MET A 108 8.89 -6.53 -1.43
CA MET A 108 9.41 -5.35 -0.78
C MET A 108 8.84 -5.22 0.62
N GLU A 109 9.52 -4.47 1.45
CA GLU A 109 9.07 -4.24 2.82
C GLU A 109 9.30 -2.79 3.19
N LEU A 110 8.33 -2.21 3.88
CA LEU A 110 8.41 -0.83 4.34
C LEU A 110 9.42 -0.72 5.47
N VAL A 111 10.32 0.25 5.34
CA VAL A 111 11.20 0.64 6.43
C VAL A 111 10.51 1.78 7.16
N ARG A 112 10.07 1.52 8.37
CA ARG A 112 9.37 2.55 9.13
C ARG A 112 10.38 3.41 9.85
N MET A 113 10.27 4.70 9.60
CA MET A 113 11.28 5.63 10.06
C MET A 113 10.94 6.28 11.38
N GLY A 114 9.70 6.17 11.80
CA GLY A 114 9.25 6.97 12.92
C GLY A 114 9.97 6.68 14.21
N SER A 115 10.18 5.42 14.49
CA SER A 115 10.70 5.07 15.80
C SER A 115 12.17 5.36 15.94
N ASP A 116 12.91 5.34 14.84
CA ASP A 116 14.34 5.47 14.95
C ASP A 116 14.90 6.73 14.37
N SER A 117 14.15 7.40 13.56
CA SER A 117 14.68 8.57 12.92
C SER A 117 15.12 9.59 13.96
N GLY A 118 14.41 9.62 15.03
CA GLY A 118 14.82 10.53 16.05
C GLY A 118 16.15 10.17 16.57
N LYS A 119 16.39 9.01 16.48
CA LYS A 119 17.54 8.67 16.95
C LYS A 119 18.57 8.88 16.14
N GLN A 120 18.36 9.18 15.43
CA GLN A 120 19.35 9.35 15.02
C GLN A 120 19.96 10.36 14.97
N ASP A 121 19.71 10.44 15.27
CA ASP A 121 20.26 11.06 15.43
C ASP A 121 20.83 11.17 15.71
N GLY A 122 20.69 10.93 15.65
CA GLY A 122 21.18 10.75 15.81
C GLY A 122 21.37 10.73 15.94
#